data_47e05b317f066252abb149cb3f56226d
#
_entry.id   47e05b317f066252abb149cb3f56226d
#
_cell.length_a   1.000
_cell.length_b   1.000
_cell.length_c   1.000
_cell.angle_alpha   90.00
_cell.angle_beta   90.00
_cell.angle_gamma   90.00
#
_symmetry.space_group_name_H-M   'P 1'
#
loop_
_entity.id
_entity.type
_entity.pdbx_description
1 polymer ?
#
loop_
_entity_poly.entity_id
_entity_poly.type
_entity_poly.pdbx_seq_one_letter_code
_entity_poly.pdbx_strand_id
1 'polypeptide(L)'
;TAYRRQRQMCIRDSDNAVGKSPVFDKEDACKRGVKAVKKNSRMKVQNTLANDEEKTNPKYLVEADGDKVKYTLFLQTGAVALEGSADNEAEALDIIEKIGNNANAAPMVMAEVVLSENEQKQIRIEKLKALQASGRDPFEITLASQTHHSDEIKASYDELEGKDVIIAGRIMTWRDMGKANFIDIQDRNGRIQAYVRMNDIGEDAFKEFKTWDLGDIVEVKGFVFKTRTGEISVHAKEIRLLSKSLLPLPEKFHGLT
;
A
#
# COMPACT_ATOMS: atom_id res chain seq x y z
N THR A 1 11.89 10.63 2.79
CA THR A 1 11.82 9.41 1.95
C THR A 1 10.71 8.54 2.50
N ALA A 2 9.47 8.74 2.02
CA ALA A 2 8.35 7.96 2.48
C ALA A 2 8.01 6.89 1.44
N TYR A 3 8.92 5.92 1.25
CA TYR A 3 8.42 4.60 0.93
C TYR A 3 7.43 4.25 2.05
N ARG A 4 6.17 3.90 1.72
CA ARG A 4 5.29 3.26 2.68
C ARG A 4 6.03 2.00 3.12
N ARG A 5 6.60 2.04 4.33
CA ARG A 5 7.27 0.89 4.91
C ARG A 5 6.22 -0.20 5.07
N GLN A 6 6.27 -1.16 4.17
CA GLN A 6 5.41 -2.33 4.24
C GLN A 6 5.96 -3.24 5.34
N ARG A 7 5.09 -3.83 6.11
CA ARG A 7 5.46 -4.70 7.23
C ARG A 7 4.78 -6.04 7.04
N GLN A 8 5.57 -7.07 7.21
CA GLN A 8 5.10 -8.45 7.20
C GLN A 8 5.47 -9.09 8.54
N MET A 9 4.56 -9.86 9.07
CA MET A 9 4.85 -10.68 10.23
C MET A 9 5.45 -11.98 9.76
N CYS A 10 6.56 -12.37 10.38
CA CYS A 10 7.13 -13.70 10.21
C CYS A 10 7.02 -14.44 11.55
N ILE A 11 6.52 -15.66 11.53
CA ILE A 11 6.66 -16.60 12.63
C ILE A 11 7.93 -17.39 12.37
N ARG A 12 8.82 -17.43 13.37
CA ARG A 12 10.10 -18.14 13.25
C ARG A 12 10.14 -19.31 14.23
N ASP A 13 10.66 -20.43 13.77
CA ASP A 13 11.14 -21.52 14.60
C ASP A 13 12.67 -21.42 14.60
N SER A 14 13.24 -20.98 15.72
CA SER A 14 14.67 -20.64 15.83
C SER A 14 15.07 -19.58 14.80
N ASP A 15 15.89 -19.92 13.82
CA ASP A 15 16.39 -18.99 12.81
C ASP A 15 15.57 -19.00 11.50
N ASN A 16 14.67 -19.97 11.33
CA ASN A 16 13.89 -20.15 10.11
C ASN A 16 12.48 -19.53 10.20
N ALA A 17 12.07 -18.84 9.14
CA ALA A 17 10.71 -18.35 9.02
C ALA A 17 9.80 -19.52 8.62
N VAL A 18 8.88 -19.90 9.51
CA VAL A 18 7.92 -20.98 9.30
C VAL A 18 6.55 -20.49 8.79
N GLY A 19 6.33 -19.21 8.72
CA GLY A 19 5.10 -18.64 8.13
C GLY A 19 5.17 -17.13 8.03
N LYS A 20 4.51 -16.58 7.02
CA LYS A 20 4.47 -15.14 6.73
C LYS A 20 3.03 -14.66 6.67
N SER A 21 2.75 -13.48 7.23
CA SER A 21 1.47 -12.80 7.02
C SER A 21 1.43 -12.12 5.66
N PRO A 22 0.25 -11.70 5.19
CA PRO A 22 0.15 -10.69 4.16
C PRO A 22 0.93 -9.42 4.54
N VAL A 23 1.30 -8.64 3.53
CA VAL A 23 2.01 -7.37 3.71
C VAL A 23 1.05 -6.29 4.19
N PHE A 24 1.45 -5.49 5.17
CA PHE A 24 0.66 -4.42 5.76
C PHE A 24 1.31 -3.06 5.53
N ASP A 25 0.54 -2.09 5.09
CA ASP A 25 1.00 -0.70 4.89
C ASP A 25 1.19 0.07 6.21
N LYS A 26 0.53 -0.36 7.28
CA LYS A 26 0.54 0.32 8.59
C LYS A 26 0.91 -0.64 9.71
N GLU A 27 1.68 -0.13 10.68
CA GLU A 27 2.11 -0.89 11.85
C GLU A 27 0.92 -1.43 12.67
N ASP A 28 -0.12 -0.62 12.85
CA ASP A 28 -1.32 -1.05 13.58
C ASP A 28 -2.08 -2.16 12.87
N ALA A 29 -2.06 -2.19 11.52
CA ALA A 29 -2.64 -3.29 10.76
C ALA A 29 -1.82 -4.57 10.95
N CYS A 30 -0.49 -4.47 10.93
CA CYS A 30 0.40 -5.59 11.21
C CYS A 30 0.18 -6.12 12.64
N LYS A 31 0.11 -5.25 13.67
CA LYS A 31 -0.19 -5.64 15.05
C LYS A 31 -1.55 -6.34 15.20
N ARG A 32 -2.59 -5.89 14.45
CA ARG A 32 -3.88 -6.60 14.43
C ARG A 32 -3.77 -7.97 13.76
N GLY A 33 -3.01 -8.07 12.66
CA GLY A 33 -2.71 -9.34 12.00
C GLY A 33 -2.07 -10.35 12.95
N VAL A 34 -1.07 -9.91 13.72
CA VAL A 34 -0.44 -10.75 14.75
C VAL A 34 -1.44 -11.24 15.81
N LYS A 35 -2.28 -10.36 16.33
CA LYS A 35 -3.33 -10.76 17.29
C LYS A 35 -4.29 -11.79 16.68
N ALA A 36 -4.64 -11.62 15.40
CA ALA A 36 -5.50 -12.56 14.70
C ALA A 36 -4.83 -13.93 14.54
N VAL A 37 -3.55 -14.01 14.19
CA VAL A 37 -2.80 -15.27 14.13
C VAL A 37 -2.72 -15.92 15.52
N LYS A 38 -2.34 -15.18 16.56
CA LYS A 38 -2.29 -15.71 17.93
C LYS A 38 -3.63 -16.30 18.37
N LYS A 39 -4.74 -15.63 18.07
CA LYS A 39 -6.10 -16.08 18.40
C LYS A 39 -6.48 -17.34 17.64
N ASN A 40 -6.04 -17.50 16.39
CA ASN A 40 -6.48 -18.56 15.48
C ASN A 40 -5.40 -19.62 15.21
N SER A 41 -4.27 -19.60 15.91
CA SER A 41 -3.14 -20.51 15.67
C SER A 41 -3.44 -21.99 15.94
N ARG A 42 -4.47 -22.29 16.70
CA ARG A 42 -4.90 -23.67 17.05
C ARG A 42 -6.21 -24.06 16.37
N MET A 43 -6.44 -23.61 15.15
CA MET A 43 -7.64 -23.96 14.39
C MET A 43 -7.50 -25.33 13.74
N LYS A 44 -8.66 -25.87 13.35
CA LYS A 44 -8.75 -27.13 12.60
C LYS A 44 -8.00 -27.05 11.29
N VAL A 45 -7.40 -28.15 10.88
CA VAL A 45 -6.72 -28.32 9.60
C VAL A 45 -7.67 -28.98 8.62
N GLN A 46 -7.76 -28.45 7.41
CA GLN A 46 -8.32 -29.11 6.24
C GLN A 46 -7.18 -29.47 5.32
N ASN A 47 -6.91 -30.76 5.17
CA ASN A 47 -5.84 -31.29 4.35
C ASN A 47 -6.44 -31.85 3.06
N THR A 48 -6.29 -31.10 1.94
CA THR A 48 -6.82 -31.56 0.64
C THR A 48 -6.02 -32.71 0.06
N LEU A 49 -4.76 -32.91 0.47
CA LEU A 49 -3.95 -34.04 0.04
C LEU A 49 -4.44 -35.36 0.64
N ALA A 50 -5.04 -35.31 1.84
CA ALA A 50 -5.67 -36.44 2.50
C ALA A 50 -7.18 -36.58 2.17
N ASN A 51 -7.70 -35.82 1.22
CA ASN A 51 -9.12 -35.75 0.85
C ASN A 51 -10.05 -35.41 2.03
N ASP A 52 -9.61 -34.56 2.95
CA ASP A 52 -10.43 -34.07 4.03
C ASP A 52 -11.68 -33.36 3.52
N GLU A 53 -12.80 -33.53 4.24
CA GLU A 53 -14.02 -32.77 3.98
C GLU A 53 -13.79 -31.27 4.15
N GLU A 54 -14.54 -30.47 3.38
CA GLU A 54 -14.47 -29.02 3.47
C GLU A 54 -14.86 -28.52 4.86
N LYS A 55 -13.98 -27.75 5.48
CA LYS A 55 -14.15 -27.15 6.80
C LYS A 55 -14.41 -25.65 6.70
N THR A 56 -15.35 -25.17 7.51
CA THR A 56 -15.65 -23.73 7.58
C THR A 56 -14.52 -22.95 8.26
N ASN A 57 -14.33 -21.70 7.86
CA ASN A 57 -13.37 -20.78 8.51
C ASN A 57 -13.75 -20.47 9.99
N PRO A 58 -12.79 -20.20 10.88
CA PRO A 58 -11.34 -20.16 10.60
C PRO A 58 -10.74 -21.57 10.52
N LYS A 59 -9.79 -21.75 9.61
CA LYS A 59 -9.12 -23.05 9.39
C LYS A 59 -7.72 -22.86 8.82
N TYR A 60 -6.89 -23.90 8.97
CA TYR A 60 -5.74 -24.10 8.08
C TYR A 60 -6.20 -24.89 6.84
N LEU A 61 -5.75 -24.47 5.69
CA LEU A 61 -5.85 -25.22 4.43
C LEU A 61 -4.48 -25.70 4.06
N VAL A 62 -4.34 -26.99 3.78
CA VAL A 62 -3.12 -27.62 3.28
C VAL A 62 -3.40 -28.15 1.88
N GLU A 63 -2.61 -27.73 0.90
CA GLU A 63 -2.84 -28.04 -0.52
C GLU A 63 -1.50 -28.18 -1.28
N ALA A 64 -1.53 -28.86 -2.41
CA ALA A 64 -0.36 -28.98 -3.29
C ALA A 64 -0.05 -27.64 -3.97
N ASP A 65 1.23 -27.28 -4.06
CA ASP A 65 1.74 -26.10 -4.75
C ASP A 65 3.01 -26.47 -5.54
N GLY A 66 2.82 -27.05 -6.73
CA GLY A 66 3.90 -27.63 -7.52
C GLY A 66 4.57 -28.79 -6.80
N ASP A 67 5.89 -28.71 -6.61
CA ASP A 67 6.70 -29.73 -5.90
C ASP A 67 6.68 -29.56 -4.36
N LYS A 68 5.92 -28.57 -3.86
CA LYS A 68 5.81 -28.24 -2.44
C LYS A 68 4.37 -28.35 -1.95
N VAL A 69 4.23 -28.22 -0.66
CA VAL A 69 2.92 -28.18 0.03
C VAL A 69 2.76 -26.81 0.64
N LYS A 70 1.68 -26.12 0.28
CA LYS A 70 1.29 -24.83 0.84
C LYS A 70 0.35 -25.04 2.01
N TYR A 71 0.52 -24.24 3.07
CA TYR A 71 -0.44 -24.15 4.16
C TYR A 71 -0.85 -22.69 4.40
N THR A 72 -2.14 -22.46 4.58
CA THR A 72 -2.73 -21.12 4.71
C THR A 72 -3.70 -21.08 5.87
N LEU A 73 -3.53 -20.14 6.81
CA LEU A 73 -4.48 -19.87 7.87
C LEU A 73 -5.49 -18.83 7.41
N PHE A 74 -6.75 -19.24 7.29
CA PHE A 74 -7.88 -18.35 7.01
C PHE A 74 -8.56 -17.89 8.31
N LEU A 75 -8.93 -16.62 8.36
CA LEU A 75 -9.77 -16.04 9.43
C LEU A 75 -11.25 -16.34 9.17
N GLN A 76 -12.11 -16.03 10.14
CA GLN A 76 -13.57 -16.17 10.02
C GLN A 76 -14.14 -15.43 8.80
N THR A 77 -13.52 -14.32 8.41
CA THR A 77 -13.90 -13.50 7.24
C THR A 77 -13.47 -14.07 5.90
N GLY A 78 -12.71 -15.17 5.88
CA GLY A 78 -12.06 -15.70 4.68
C GLY A 78 -10.73 -15.01 4.33
N ALA A 79 -10.32 -13.98 5.07
CA ALA A 79 -9.03 -13.31 4.83
C ALA A 79 -7.86 -14.20 5.28
N VAL A 80 -6.76 -14.15 4.53
CA VAL A 80 -5.50 -14.83 4.89
C VAL A 80 -4.85 -14.12 6.06
N ALA A 81 -4.52 -14.88 7.10
CA ALA A 81 -3.78 -14.38 8.26
C ALA A 81 -2.30 -14.77 8.23
N LEU A 82 -1.99 -15.95 7.68
CA LEU A 82 -0.66 -16.52 7.61
C LEU A 82 -0.61 -17.50 6.44
N GLU A 83 0.51 -17.56 5.76
CA GLU A 83 0.81 -18.59 4.76
C GLU A 83 2.28 -19.03 4.84
N GLY A 84 2.56 -20.23 4.37
CA GLY A 84 3.89 -20.80 4.26
C GLY A 84 3.90 -22.01 3.35
N SER A 85 5.09 -22.55 3.12
CA SER A 85 5.29 -23.76 2.32
C SER A 85 6.22 -24.72 3.04
N ALA A 86 6.07 -26.01 2.75
CA ALA A 86 6.87 -27.10 3.26
C ALA A 86 7.25 -28.02 2.10
N ASP A 87 8.25 -28.88 2.29
CA ASP A 87 8.70 -29.79 1.25
C ASP A 87 7.75 -30.99 1.09
N ASN A 88 6.96 -31.30 2.12
CA ASN A 88 5.98 -32.38 2.10
C ASN A 88 4.84 -32.14 3.10
N GLU A 89 3.82 -32.97 3.02
CA GLU A 89 2.62 -32.92 3.87
C GLU A 89 2.94 -33.05 5.36
N ALA A 90 3.78 -34.01 5.74
CA ALA A 90 4.12 -34.26 7.15
C ALA A 90 4.82 -33.05 7.77
N GLU A 91 5.72 -32.42 7.03
CA GLU A 91 6.39 -31.19 7.45
C GLU A 91 5.40 -30.00 7.59
N ALA A 92 4.46 -29.86 6.65
CA ALA A 92 3.43 -28.83 6.73
C ALA A 92 2.58 -28.96 8.00
N LEU A 93 2.18 -30.18 8.33
CA LEU A 93 1.39 -30.46 9.53
C LEU A 93 2.20 -30.22 10.82
N ASP A 94 3.46 -30.65 10.87
CA ASP A 94 4.37 -30.38 11.99
C ASP A 94 4.59 -28.87 12.21
N ILE A 95 4.77 -28.11 11.13
CA ILE A 95 4.89 -26.64 11.19
C ILE A 95 3.59 -26.03 11.75
N ILE A 96 2.43 -26.44 11.28
CA ILE A 96 1.12 -25.96 11.80
C ILE A 96 0.98 -26.24 13.29
N GLU A 97 1.37 -27.44 13.74
CA GLU A 97 1.36 -27.80 15.16
C GLU A 97 2.31 -26.91 15.98
N LYS A 98 3.53 -26.70 15.51
CA LYS A 98 4.52 -25.80 16.12
C LYS A 98 4.00 -24.36 16.20
N ILE A 99 3.35 -23.84 15.15
CA ILE A 99 2.69 -22.53 15.16
C ILE A 99 1.62 -22.51 16.25
N GLY A 100 0.76 -23.54 16.34
CA GLY A 100 -0.28 -23.65 17.35
C GLY A 100 0.26 -23.63 18.78
N ASN A 101 1.35 -24.31 19.02
CA ASN A 101 1.96 -24.43 20.34
C ASN A 101 2.74 -23.17 20.74
N ASN A 102 3.41 -22.52 19.82
CA ASN A 102 4.37 -21.44 20.11
C ASN A 102 3.83 -20.02 19.81
N ALA A 103 2.74 -19.85 19.07
CA ALA A 103 2.26 -18.55 18.63
C ALA A 103 2.03 -17.54 19.77
N ASN A 104 1.63 -18.00 20.95
CA ASN A 104 1.40 -17.12 22.09
C ASN A 104 2.69 -16.71 22.81
N ALA A 105 3.70 -17.57 22.82
CA ALA A 105 4.99 -17.35 23.46
C ALA A 105 6.03 -16.73 22.50
N ALA A 106 5.87 -16.90 21.19
CA ALA A 106 6.82 -16.43 20.19
C ALA A 106 6.98 -14.91 20.24
N PRO A 107 8.23 -14.40 20.24
CA PRO A 107 8.48 -12.98 20.10
C PRO A 107 7.96 -12.51 18.75
N MET A 108 7.34 -11.33 18.75
CA MET A 108 6.79 -10.73 17.56
C MET A 108 7.91 -10.02 16.80
N VAL A 109 8.34 -10.56 15.67
CA VAL A 109 9.28 -9.88 14.78
C VAL A 109 8.50 -9.29 13.62
N MET A 110 8.45 -7.95 13.57
CA MET A 110 7.99 -7.22 12.40
C MET A 110 9.20 -6.99 11.49
N ALA A 111 9.25 -7.69 10.36
CA ALA A 111 10.24 -7.41 9.34
C ALA A 111 9.76 -6.27 8.43
N GLU A 112 10.62 -5.29 8.16
CA GLU A 112 10.40 -4.38 7.05
C GLU A 112 10.63 -5.17 5.76
N VAL A 113 9.60 -5.28 4.94
CA VAL A 113 9.72 -5.92 3.63
C VAL A 113 10.24 -4.88 2.66
N VAL A 114 11.47 -5.04 2.25
CA VAL A 114 12.01 -4.32 1.09
C VAL A 114 11.62 -5.14 -0.14
N LEU A 115 10.52 -4.72 -0.78
CA LEU A 115 10.12 -5.33 -2.05
C LEU A 115 11.18 -5.05 -3.11
N SER A 116 11.53 -6.05 -3.90
CA SER A 116 12.36 -5.87 -5.10
C SER A 116 11.67 -4.90 -6.08
N GLU A 117 12.45 -4.28 -6.97
CA GLU A 117 11.88 -3.39 -8.01
C GLU A 117 10.84 -4.11 -8.87
N ASN A 118 11.06 -5.40 -9.16
CA ASN A 118 10.10 -6.21 -9.92
C ASN A 118 8.79 -6.42 -9.19
N GLU A 119 8.81 -6.71 -7.90
CA GLU A 119 7.60 -6.84 -7.08
C GLU A 119 6.84 -5.52 -6.98
N GLN A 120 7.55 -4.40 -6.76
CA GLN A 120 6.96 -3.07 -6.75
C GLN A 120 6.31 -2.72 -8.10
N LYS A 121 6.98 -3.04 -9.21
CA LYS A 121 6.45 -2.87 -10.57
C LYS A 121 5.18 -3.69 -10.78
N GLN A 122 5.18 -4.96 -10.36
CA GLN A 122 4.02 -5.84 -10.51
C GLN A 122 2.80 -5.30 -9.75
N ILE A 123 2.97 -4.88 -8.50
CA ILE A 123 1.91 -4.26 -7.70
C ILE A 123 1.33 -3.02 -8.39
N ARG A 124 2.19 -2.19 -8.99
CA ARG A 124 1.76 -0.98 -9.71
C ARG A 124 1.00 -1.31 -11.00
N ILE A 125 1.41 -2.36 -11.72
CA ILE A 125 0.70 -2.88 -12.89
C ILE A 125 -0.69 -3.40 -12.48
N GLU A 126 -0.82 -4.11 -11.38
CA GLU A 126 -2.11 -4.59 -10.86
C GLU A 126 -3.04 -3.43 -10.51
N LYS A 127 -2.54 -2.40 -9.86
CA LYS A 127 -3.30 -1.17 -9.59
C LYS A 127 -3.77 -0.48 -10.87
N LEU A 128 -2.90 -0.41 -11.91
CA LEU A 128 -3.28 0.12 -13.21
C LEU A 128 -4.40 -0.70 -13.84
N LYS A 129 -4.26 -2.03 -13.88
CA LYS A 129 -5.31 -2.92 -14.40
C LYS A 129 -6.65 -2.74 -13.68
N ALA A 130 -6.62 -2.55 -12.36
CA ALA A 130 -7.83 -2.28 -11.58
C ALA A 130 -8.48 -0.94 -11.96
N LEU A 131 -7.70 0.11 -12.21
CA LEU A 131 -8.20 1.39 -12.70
C LEU A 131 -8.82 1.24 -14.09
N GLN A 132 -8.13 0.56 -15.01
CA GLN A 132 -8.63 0.29 -16.38
C GLN A 132 -9.95 -0.52 -16.36
N ALA A 133 -10.02 -1.57 -15.55
CA ALA A 133 -11.22 -2.37 -15.38
C ALA A 133 -12.41 -1.57 -14.82
N SER A 134 -12.16 -0.51 -14.06
CA SER A 134 -13.19 0.42 -13.55
C SER A 134 -13.58 1.53 -14.54
N GLY A 135 -13.05 1.51 -15.78
CA GLY A 135 -13.28 2.54 -16.79
C GLY A 135 -12.57 3.88 -16.51
N ARG A 136 -11.51 3.85 -15.71
CA ARG A 136 -10.71 5.03 -15.34
C ARG A 136 -9.25 4.84 -15.71
N ASP A 137 -8.99 4.64 -17.01
CA ASP A 137 -7.63 4.50 -17.50
C ASP A 137 -6.91 5.86 -17.48
N PRO A 138 -5.88 6.05 -16.64
CA PRO A 138 -5.16 7.32 -16.60
C PRO A 138 -4.41 7.63 -17.90
N PHE A 139 -4.12 6.64 -18.74
CA PHE A 139 -3.42 6.84 -20.01
C PHE A 139 -4.31 7.32 -21.14
N GLU A 140 -5.63 7.32 -20.96
CA GLU A 140 -6.58 7.95 -21.91
C GLU A 140 -6.61 9.48 -21.77
N ILE A 141 -6.09 10.02 -20.64
CA ILE A 141 -6.06 11.46 -20.39
C ILE A 141 -4.84 12.06 -21.10
N THR A 142 -5.07 12.69 -22.24
CA THR A 142 -3.99 13.24 -23.09
C THR A 142 -3.65 14.68 -22.80
N LEU A 143 -4.48 15.40 -22.02
CA LEU A 143 -4.28 16.82 -21.73
C LEU A 143 -4.59 17.13 -20.26
N ALA A 144 -3.64 17.82 -19.62
CA ALA A 144 -3.84 18.45 -18.33
C ALA A 144 -4.43 19.86 -18.50
N SER A 145 -5.34 20.24 -17.61
CA SER A 145 -5.96 21.58 -17.62
C SER A 145 -5.16 22.59 -16.78
N GLN A 146 -3.87 22.40 -16.64
CA GLN A 146 -3.00 23.22 -15.80
C GLN A 146 -3.10 24.71 -16.15
N THR A 147 -3.35 25.56 -15.13
CA THR A 147 -3.43 27.02 -15.27
C THR A 147 -2.19 27.75 -14.82
N HIS A 148 -1.49 27.23 -13.82
CA HIS A 148 -0.30 27.85 -13.22
C HIS A 148 0.78 26.80 -12.93
N HIS A 149 2.03 27.23 -12.96
CA HIS A 149 3.17 26.47 -12.48
C HIS A 149 3.48 26.78 -11.01
N SER A 150 4.24 25.90 -10.38
CA SER A 150 4.58 25.98 -8.95
C SER A 150 5.33 27.25 -8.57
N ASP A 151 6.23 27.72 -9.40
CA ASP A 151 7.01 28.95 -9.22
C ASP A 151 6.14 30.20 -9.38
N GLU A 152 5.22 30.23 -10.36
CA GLU A 152 4.27 31.31 -10.59
C GLU A 152 3.37 31.51 -9.36
N ILE A 153 2.83 30.42 -8.80
CA ILE A 153 1.99 30.49 -7.60
C ILE A 153 2.78 31.04 -6.40
N LYS A 154 4.03 30.60 -6.24
CA LYS A 154 4.87 31.08 -5.14
C LYS A 154 5.28 32.53 -5.29
N ALA A 155 5.60 32.97 -6.52
CA ALA A 155 5.98 34.35 -6.82
C ALA A 155 4.81 35.33 -6.68
N SER A 156 3.60 34.91 -7.07
CA SER A 156 2.40 35.75 -7.09
C SER A 156 1.43 35.40 -5.97
N TYR A 157 1.92 34.91 -4.82
CA TYR A 157 1.07 34.44 -3.73
C TYR A 157 0.05 35.48 -3.30
N ASP A 158 0.47 36.73 -3.10
CA ASP A 158 -0.42 37.79 -2.59
C ASP A 158 -1.59 38.10 -3.55
N GLU A 159 -1.40 37.86 -4.84
CA GLU A 159 -2.42 38.02 -5.86
C GLU A 159 -3.32 36.77 -5.99
N LEU A 160 -2.77 35.60 -5.72
CA LEU A 160 -3.41 34.30 -5.91
C LEU A 160 -4.03 33.72 -4.65
N GLU A 161 -3.79 34.30 -3.47
CA GLU A 161 -4.35 33.81 -2.23
C GLU A 161 -5.90 33.71 -2.32
N GLY A 162 -6.42 32.54 -2.01
CA GLY A 162 -7.83 32.20 -2.08
C GLY A 162 -8.39 31.99 -3.50
N LYS A 163 -7.60 32.24 -4.56
CA LYS A 163 -8.05 31.99 -5.94
C LYS A 163 -7.85 30.54 -6.35
N ASP A 164 -8.76 30.07 -7.19
CA ASP A 164 -8.69 28.72 -7.75
C ASP A 164 -7.60 28.63 -8.82
N VAL A 165 -6.79 27.58 -8.72
CA VAL A 165 -5.72 27.22 -9.66
C VAL A 165 -5.80 25.73 -10.00
N ILE A 166 -5.24 25.37 -11.13
CA ILE A 166 -5.05 23.97 -11.52
C ILE A 166 -3.55 23.76 -11.69
N ILE A 167 -3.00 22.83 -10.93
CA ILE A 167 -1.60 22.41 -11.01
C ILE A 167 -1.52 20.96 -11.49
N ALA A 168 -0.46 20.62 -12.22
CA ALA A 168 -0.20 19.25 -12.63
C ALA A 168 1.29 18.93 -12.46
N GLY A 169 1.58 17.71 -12.03
CA GLY A 169 2.96 17.28 -11.84
C GLY A 169 3.08 15.92 -11.14
N ARG A 170 4.31 15.56 -10.83
CA ARG A 170 4.67 14.28 -10.23
C ARG A 170 4.61 14.32 -8.72
N ILE A 171 3.98 13.33 -8.09
CA ILE A 171 4.01 13.16 -6.64
C ILE A 171 5.43 12.75 -6.22
N MET A 172 6.09 13.60 -5.44
CA MET A 172 7.46 13.37 -4.95
C MET A 172 7.52 12.95 -3.50
N THR A 173 6.61 13.46 -2.67
CA THR A 173 6.49 13.09 -1.26
C THR A 173 5.03 12.92 -0.87
N TRP A 174 4.81 12.17 0.20
CA TRP A 174 3.48 11.91 0.73
C TRP A 174 3.51 11.84 2.25
N ARG A 175 2.75 12.68 2.90
CA ARG A 175 2.54 12.67 4.36
C ARG A 175 1.08 12.33 4.65
N ASP A 176 0.86 11.11 5.13
CA ASP A 176 -0.47 10.60 5.48
C ASP A 176 -0.83 10.98 6.92
N MET A 177 -1.91 11.71 7.09
CA MET A 177 -2.48 12.10 8.38
C MET A 177 -3.91 11.54 8.57
N GLY A 178 -4.20 10.39 7.96
CA GLY A 178 -5.51 9.74 8.03
C GLY A 178 -6.50 10.31 7.01
N LYS A 179 -7.43 11.17 7.46
CA LYS A 179 -8.44 11.80 6.59
C LYS A 179 -7.93 13.03 5.84
N ALA A 180 -6.70 13.44 6.08
CA ALA A 180 -6.02 14.52 5.40
C ALA A 180 -4.62 14.07 4.99
N ASN A 181 -4.11 14.58 3.87
CA ASN A 181 -2.79 14.25 3.37
C ASN A 181 -2.12 15.49 2.81
N PHE A 182 -0.80 15.54 2.93
CA PHE A 182 0.01 16.49 2.21
C PHE A 182 0.87 15.74 1.19
N ILE A 183 0.83 16.19 -0.05
CA ILE A 183 1.69 15.69 -1.12
C ILE A 183 2.48 16.85 -1.72
N ASP A 184 3.76 16.62 -2.02
CA ASP A 184 4.54 17.58 -2.78
C ASP A 184 4.49 17.17 -4.25
N ILE A 185 4.03 18.06 -5.09
CA ILE A 185 3.92 17.89 -6.54
C ILE A 185 5.07 18.65 -7.19
N GLN A 186 5.82 17.97 -8.02
CA GLN A 186 6.88 18.56 -8.84
C GLN A 186 6.40 18.70 -10.27
N ASP A 187 6.37 19.94 -10.75
CA ASP A 187 6.21 20.25 -12.16
C ASP A 187 7.59 20.58 -12.81
N ARG A 188 7.59 21.13 -14.01
CA ARG A 188 8.83 21.49 -14.72
C ARG A 188 9.57 22.67 -14.07
N ASN A 189 8.87 23.53 -13.33
CA ASN A 189 9.39 24.78 -12.80
C ASN A 189 9.79 24.68 -11.32
N GLY A 190 9.26 23.68 -10.58
CA GLY A 190 9.59 23.53 -9.18
C GLY A 190 8.69 22.54 -8.45
N ARG A 191 8.46 22.81 -7.17
CA ARG A 191 7.61 22.00 -6.31
C ARG A 191 6.60 22.86 -5.57
N ILE A 192 5.39 22.33 -5.42
CA ILE A 192 4.35 22.93 -4.60
C ILE A 192 3.66 21.85 -3.76
N GLN A 193 3.27 22.21 -2.56
CA GLN A 193 2.51 21.33 -1.69
C GLN A 193 1.03 21.38 -2.04
N ALA A 194 0.37 20.22 -2.10
CA ALA A 194 -1.07 20.13 -2.15
C ALA A 194 -1.60 19.49 -0.86
N TYR A 195 -2.64 20.10 -0.28
CA TYR A 195 -3.37 19.61 0.86
C TYR A 195 -4.65 18.93 0.39
N VAL A 196 -4.76 17.63 0.62
CA VAL A 196 -5.87 16.78 0.15
C VAL A 196 -6.63 16.25 1.34
N ARG A 197 -7.88 16.62 1.50
CA ARG A 197 -8.73 16.22 2.62
C ARG A 197 -9.98 15.51 2.11
N MET A 198 -10.34 14.40 2.77
CA MET A 198 -11.47 13.56 2.39
C MET A 198 -12.80 14.35 2.31
N ASN A 199 -13.02 15.29 3.24
CA ASN A 199 -14.26 16.07 3.28
C ASN A 199 -14.39 17.05 2.11
N ASP A 200 -13.28 17.42 1.46
CA ASP A 200 -13.27 18.42 0.38
C ASP A 200 -13.37 17.76 -1.00
N ILE A 201 -12.71 16.62 -1.20
CA ILE A 201 -12.71 15.92 -2.49
C ILE A 201 -13.74 14.78 -2.56
N GLY A 202 -14.40 14.45 -1.44
CA GLY A 202 -15.34 13.33 -1.32
C GLY A 202 -14.68 12.00 -0.97
N GLU A 203 -15.49 11.09 -0.41
CA GLU A 203 -14.98 9.80 0.12
C GLU A 203 -14.46 8.89 -0.98
N ASP A 204 -15.14 8.81 -2.12
CA ASP A 204 -14.76 7.90 -3.22
C ASP A 204 -13.48 8.37 -3.91
N ALA A 205 -13.37 9.67 -4.23
CA ALA A 205 -12.13 10.24 -4.77
C ALA A 205 -10.96 10.10 -3.78
N PHE A 206 -11.23 10.23 -2.49
CA PHE A 206 -10.21 10.05 -1.46
C PHE A 206 -9.75 8.59 -1.31
N LYS A 207 -10.67 7.63 -1.43
CA LYS A 207 -10.33 6.19 -1.46
C LYS A 207 -9.43 5.86 -2.66
N GLU A 208 -9.77 6.37 -3.84
CA GLU A 208 -8.95 6.20 -5.03
C GLU A 208 -7.58 6.85 -4.85
N PHE A 209 -7.53 8.12 -4.45
CA PHE A 209 -6.29 8.83 -4.15
C PHE A 209 -5.36 8.03 -3.23
N LYS A 210 -5.91 7.35 -2.22
CA LYS A 210 -5.12 6.49 -1.31
C LYS A 210 -4.46 5.28 -1.98
N THR A 211 -4.88 4.90 -3.18
CA THR A 211 -4.28 3.79 -3.95
C THR A 211 -3.08 4.22 -4.79
N TRP A 212 -2.91 5.54 -5.00
CA TRP A 212 -1.84 6.07 -5.84
C TRP A 212 -0.47 5.93 -5.19
N ASP A 213 0.58 6.08 -5.99
CA ASP A 213 1.96 5.86 -5.58
C ASP A 213 2.84 7.09 -5.80
N LEU A 214 3.97 7.14 -5.11
CA LEU A 214 5.01 8.11 -5.41
C LEU A 214 5.49 7.91 -6.85
N GLY A 215 5.64 9.02 -7.56
CA GLY A 215 5.99 9.03 -8.97
C GLY A 215 4.80 9.15 -9.91
N ASP A 216 3.56 8.91 -9.45
CA ASP A 216 2.37 9.15 -10.25
C ASP A 216 2.27 10.63 -10.65
N ILE A 217 1.75 10.88 -11.85
CA ILE A 217 1.48 12.25 -12.34
C ILE A 217 0.00 12.53 -12.10
N VAL A 218 -0.26 13.66 -11.46
CA VAL A 218 -1.59 14.05 -11.03
C VAL A 218 -1.92 15.47 -11.44
N GLU A 219 -3.20 15.78 -11.52
CA GLU A 219 -3.72 17.14 -11.59
C GLU A 219 -4.51 17.43 -10.32
N VAL A 220 -4.30 18.60 -9.75
CA VAL A 220 -5.01 19.10 -8.57
C VAL A 220 -5.63 20.43 -8.90
N LYS A 221 -6.95 20.54 -8.76
CA LYS A 221 -7.70 21.79 -8.82
C LYS A 221 -8.08 22.20 -7.41
N GLY A 222 -7.80 23.41 -7.05
CA GLY A 222 -8.08 23.95 -5.72
C GLY A 222 -7.66 25.39 -5.59
N PHE A 223 -7.69 25.91 -4.37
CA PHE A 223 -7.33 27.31 -4.11
C PHE A 223 -5.96 27.42 -3.42
N VAL A 224 -5.29 28.52 -3.67
CA VAL A 224 -3.99 28.83 -3.07
C VAL A 224 -4.18 29.31 -1.64
N PHE A 225 -3.38 28.78 -0.72
CA PHE A 225 -3.37 29.19 0.68
C PHE A 225 -1.98 29.01 1.31
N LYS A 226 -1.77 29.63 2.45
CA LYS A 226 -0.57 29.46 3.25
C LYS A 226 -0.87 28.59 4.48
N THR A 227 -0.09 27.56 4.70
CA THR A 227 -0.22 26.71 5.89
C THR A 227 0.19 27.45 7.15
N ARG A 228 -0.19 26.93 8.33
CA ARG A 228 0.23 27.49 9.63
C ARG A 228 1.75 27.59 9.81
N THR A 229 2.51 26.78 9.09
CA THR A 229 3.98 26.78 9.08
C THR A 229 4.56 27.73 8.03
N GLY A 230 3.73 28.46 7.29
CA GLY A 230 4.17 29.42 6.27
C GLY A 230 4.38 28.83 4.88
N GLU A 231 4.11 27.55 4.64
CA GLU A 231 4.28 26.92 3.31
C GLU A 231 3.11 27.29 2.38
N ILE A 232 3.45 27.84 1.19
CA ILE A 232 2.47 28.12 0.13
C ILE A 232 2.01 26.80 -0.47
N SER A 233 0.70 26.57 -0.50
CA SER A 233 0.10 25.29 -0.82
C SER A 233 -1.19 25.45 -1.61
N VAL A 234 -1.63 24.40 -2.31
CA VAL A 234 -2.94 24.34 -2.95
C VAL A 234 -3.85 23.42 -2.12
N HIS A 235 -4.98 23.95 -1.68
CA HIS A 235 -6.03 23.18 -1.01
C HIS A 235 -6.91 22.53 -2.06
N ALA A 236 -6.80 21.21 -2.19
CA ALA A 236 -7.48 20.46 -3.23
C ALA A 236 -8.99 20.42 -3.02
N LYS A 237 -9.73 20.77 -4.07
CA LYS A 237 -11.18 20.57 -4.24
C LYS A 237 -11.46 19.37 -5.14
N GLU A 238 -10.59 19.14 -6.12
CA GLU A 238 -10.64 18.01 -7.06
C GLU A 238 -9.22 17.50 -7.29
N ILE A 239 -9.09 16.19 -7.48
CA ILE A 239 -7.81 15.56 -7.80
C ILE A 239 -8.05 14.41 -8.77
N ARG A 240 -7.19 14.29 -9.79
CA ARG A 240 -7.26 13.19 -10.74
C ARG A 240 -5.87 12.65 -11.09
N LEU A 241 -5.81 11.37 -11.38
CA LEU A 241 -4.60 10.72 -11.88
C LEU A 241 -4.49 10.96 -13.38
N LEU A 242 -3.36 11.51 -13.82
CA LEU A 242 -3.06 11.73 -15.25
C LEU A 242 -2.21 10.61 -15.84
N SER A 243 -1.30 10.06 -15.04
CA SER A 243 -0.44 8.96 -15.50
C SER A 243 0.07 8.15 -14.31
N LYS A 244 0.06 6.83 -14.45
CA LYS A 244 0.55 5.88 -13.44
C LYS A 244 2.04 5.62 -13.64
N SER A 245 2.83 5.85 -12.59
CA SER A 245 4.24 5.45 -12.58
C SER A 245 4.36 3.96 -12.30
N LEU A 246 4.82 3.18 -13.29
CA LEU A 246 4.97 1.73 -13.17
C LEU A 246 6.28 1.32 -12.50
N LEU A 247 7.29 2.17 -12.54
CA LEU A 247 8.55 1.96 -11.83
C LEU A 247 8.61 2.86 -10.60
N PRO A 248 9.21 2.37 -9.49
CA PRO A 248 9.50 3.24 -8.34
C PRO A 248 10.48 4.33 -8.74
N LEU A 249 10.40 5.49 -8.07
CA LEU A 249 11.40 6.53 -8.23
C LEU A 249 12.74 6.01 -7.70
N PRO A 250 13.88 6.31 -8.36
CA PRO A 250 15.21 5.96 -7.88
C PRO A 250 15.45 6.47 -6.46
N GLU A 251 16.13 5.68 -5.65
CA GLU A 251 16.57 6.14 -4.34
C GLU A 251 17.57 7.28 -4.49
N LYS A 252 17.48 8.29 -3.62
CA LYS A 252 18.34 9.48 -3.68
C LYS A 252 19.84 9.19 -3.55
N PHE A 253 20.21 7.99 -3.07
CA PHE A 253 21.60 7.58 -2.83
C PHE A 253 22.24 6.86 -4.02
N HIS A 254 21.45 6.39 -4.96
CA HIS A 254 21.92 5.81 -6.22
C HIS A 254 21.51 6.77 -7.32
N GLY A 255 22.35 7.81 -7.54
CA GLY A 255 22.12 8.74 -8.64
C GLY A 255 22.02 7.99 -9.97
N LEU A 256 21.26 8.56 -10.91
CA LEU A 256 21.26 8.10 -12.31
C LEU A 256 22.72 8.18 -12.80
N THR A 257 23.37 7.03 -12.95
CA THR A 257 24.64 6.91 -13.68
C THR A 257 24.38 6.90 -15.17
#